data_d86ae445137ca993521abbd2860a2f48
#
_entry.id   d86ae445137ca993521abbd2860a2f48
#
_cell.length_a   1.000
_cell.length_b   1.000
_cell.length_c   1.000
_cell.angle_alpha   90.00
_cell.angle_beta   90.00
_cell.angle_gamma   90.00
#
_symmetry.space_group_name_H-M   'P 1'
#
loop_
_entity.id
_entity.type
_entity.pdbx_description
1 polymer ?
#
loop_
_entity_poly.entity_id
_entity_poly.type
_entity_poly.pdbx_seq_one_letter_code
_entity_poly.pdbx_strand_id
1 'polypeptide(L)'
;MTYCFDVDNTLCVTEGSDYRDSTPIKERIDYVNSLYEDGHTIYVLTARGMGSTNNNPIKAYAKYYNLTKEQLDSWNLKYHDLFLGKPGADIFVDDKGCLDKDFFSPKV
;
A
#
# COMPACT_ATOMS: atom_id res chain seq x y z
N MET A 1 1.22 -11.72 -13.89
CA MET A 1 2.18 -10.64 -13.57
C MET A 1 2.23 -10.44 -12.06
N THR A 2 3.26 -9.79 -11.57
CA THR A 2 3.37 -9.39 -10.17
C THR A 2 3.25 -7.89 -10.07
N TYR A 3 2.31 -7.45 -9.23
CA TYR A 3 2.07 -6.03 -8.96
C TYR A 3 2.46 -5.72 -7.52
N CYS A 4 3.02 -4.55 -7.28
CA CYS A 4 3.34 -4.07 -5.94
C CYS A 4 2.67 -2.72 -5.72
N PHE A 5 1.75 -2.67 -4.75
CA PHE A 5 0.94 -1.48 -4.48
C PHE A 5 1.38 -0.82 -3.17
N ASP A 6 1.46 0.50 -3.20
CA ASP A 6 1.56 1.31 -2.00
C ASP A 6 0.21 1.34 -1.26
N VAL A 7 0.19 1.78 -0.02
CA VAL A 7 -1.03 1.84 0.80
C VAL A 7 -1.57 3.27 0.88
N ASP A 8 -0.90 4.14 1.63
CA ASP A 8 -1.42 5.48 1.91
C ASP A 8 -1.46 6.33 0.65
N ASN A 9 -2.63 6.90 0.36
CA ASN A 9 -2.91 7.71 -0.82
C ASN A 9 -2.76 6.97 -2.15
N THR A 10 -2.79 5.63 -2.10
CA THR A 10 -2.85 4.75 -3.27
C THR A 10 -4.06 3.80 -3.17
N LEU A 11 -4.17 3.04 -2.09
CA LEU A 11 -5.32 2.15 -1.82
C LEU A 11 -6.31 2.75 -0.82
N CYS A 12 -5.92 3.79 -0.13
CA CYS A 12 -6.73 4.49 0.85
C CYS A 12 -6.37 5.97 0.84
N VAL A 13 -7.20 6.77 1.49
CA VAL A 13 -6.89 8.17 1.79
C VAL A 13 -6.44 8.24 3.24
N THR A 14 -5.23 8.76 3.46
CA THR A 14 -4.68 8.97 4.79
C THR A 14 -4.38 10.45 4.95
N GLU A 15 -5.09 11.11 5.87
CA GLU A 15 -4.87 12.51 6.19
C GLU A 15 -4.13 12.60 7.53
N GLY A 16 -3.12 13.46 7.57
CA GLY A 16 -2.30 13.60 8.77
C GLY A 16 -1.43 12.38 9.04
N SER A 17 -1.17 12.10 10.32
CA SER A 17 -0.22 11.09 10.75
C SER A 17 -0.85 9.87 11.44
N ASP A 18 -2.18 9.84 11.57
CA ASP A 18 -2.86 8.71 12.21
C ASP A 18 -3.38 7.73 11.14
N TYR A 19 -2.63 6.65 10.95
CA TYR A 19 -3.00 5.62 9.97
C TYR A 19 -4.32 4.92 10.29
N ARG A 20 -4.74 4.91 11.56
CA ARG A 20 -5.99 4.25 11.96
C ARG A 20 -7.22 4.92 11.38
N ASP A 21 -7.13 6.19 11.01
CA ASP A 21 -8.23 6.96 10.41
C ASP A 21 -8.24 6.89 8.89
N SER A 22 -7.41 6.05 8.28
CA SER A 22 -7.37 5.88 6.84
C SER A 22 -8.69 5.34 6.30
N THR A 23 -9.14 5.88 5.17
CA THR A 23 -10.38 5.49 4.50
C THR A 23 -10.06 4.77 3.20
N PRO A 24 -10.56 3.54 3.00
CA PRO A 24 -10.24 2.78 1.78
C PRO A 24 -10.84 3.43 0.53
N ILE A 25 -10.11 3.35 -0.58
CA ILE A 25 -10.63 3.73 -1.90
C ILE A 25 -11.20 2.46 -2.54
N LYS A 26 -12.50 2.28 -2.35
CA LYS A 26 -13.16 1.01 -2.67
C LYS A 26 -12.97 0.57 -4.12
N GLU A 27 -13.08 1.49 -5.06
CA GLU A 27 -12.97 1.16 -6.50
C GLU A 27 -11.57 0.62 -6.83
N ARG A 28 -10.54 1.17 -6.21
CA ARG A 28 -9.16 0.72 -6.41
C ARG A 28 -8.94 -0.65 -5.79
N ILE A 29 -9.46 -0.86 -4.58
CA ILE A 29 -9.39 -2.15 -3.90
C ILE A 29 -10.11 -3.22 -4.72
N ASP A 30 -11.29 -2.92 -5.23
CA ASP A 30 -12.04 -3.84 -6.09
C ASP A 30 -11.24 -4.20 -7.34
N TYR A 31 -10.56 -3.24 -7.94
CA TYR A 31 -9.72 -3.50 -9.12
C TYR A 31 -8.53 -4.40 -8.79
N VAL A 32 -7.84 -4.12 -7.69
CA VAL A 32 -6.73 -4.97 -7.22
C VAL A 32 -7.21 -6.39 -6.96
N ASN A 33 -8.39 -6.53 -6.33
CA ASN A 33 -8.98 -7.84 -6.08
C ASN A 33 -9.30 -8.59 -7.39
N SER A 34 -9.69 -7.87 -8.44
CA SER A 34 -9.90 -8.48 -9.75
C SER A 34 -8.58 -9.01 -10.34
N LEU A 35 -7.49 -8.29 -10.16
CA LEU A 35 -6.17 -8.78 -10.57
C LEU A 35 -5.77 -10.04 -9.80
N TYR A 36 -6.03 -10.07 -8.50
CA TYR A 36 -5.79 -11.25 -7.68
C TYR A 36 -6.58 -12.45 -8.19
N GLU A 37 -7.88 -12.26 -8.46
CA GLU A 37 -8.75 -13.33 -8.97
C GLU A 37 -8.34 -13.83 -10.36
N ASP A 38 -7.75 -12.94 -11.17
CA ASP A 38 -7.24 -13.30 -12.50
C ASP A 38 -5.90 -14.06 -12.45
N GLY A 39 -5.39 -14.33 -11.25
CA GLY A 39 -4.18 -15.13 -11.10
C GLY A 39 -2.88 -14.34 -10.98
N HIS A 40 -2.95 -13.02 -10.89
CA HIS A 40 -1.77 -12.19 -10.68
C HIS A 40 -1.31 -12.24 -9.23
N THR A 41 -0.02 -12.04 -9.02
CA THR A 41 0.55 -11.93 -7.68
C THR A 41 0.47 -10.49 -7.21
N ILE A 42 -0.05 -10.29 -6.01
CA ILE A 42 -0.23 -8.97 -5.42
C ILE A 42 0.65 -8.81 -4.19
N TYR A 43 1.58 -7.86 -4.27
CA TYR A 43 2.37 -7.41 -3.13
C TYR A 43 1.92 -6.04 -2.70
N VAL A 44 2.04 -5.78 -1.41
CA VAL A 44 1.78 -4.46 -0.82
C VAL A 44 3.05 -3.99 -0.13
N LEU A 45 3.49 -2.77 -0.41
CA LEU A 45 4.70 -2.18 0.15
C LEU A 45 4.39 -0.79 0.67
N THR A 46 4.69 -0.53 1.94
CA THR A 46 4.35 0.74 2.57
C THR A 46 5.52 1.36 3.31
N ALA A 47 5.55 2.69 3.32
CA ALA A 47 6.51 3.48 4.10
C ALA A 47 6.00 3.80 5.52
N ARG A 48 4.88 3.20 5.96
CA ARG A 48 4.35 3.44 7.29
C ARG A 48 5.41 3.21 8.36
N GLY A 49 5.56 4.18 9.25
CA GLY A 49 6.53 4.13 10.33
C GLY A 49 7.95 4.52 9.94
N MET A 50 8.23 4.75 8.67
CA MET A 50 9.58 5.12 8.22
C MET A 50 9.92 6.57 8.60
N GLY A 51 8.96 7.49 8.46
CA GLY A 51 9.17 8.88 8.85
C GLY A 51 9.40 9.05 10.35
N SER A 52 8.62 8.35 11.17
CA SER A 52 8.71 8.46 12.64
C SER A 52 9.90 7.72 13.26
N THR A 53 10.58 6.87 12.50
CA THR A 53 11.69 6.05 12.97
C THR A 53 13.00 6.36 12.27
N ASN A 54 13.08 7.48 11.57
CA ASN A 54 14.26 7.88 10.80
C ASN A 54 14.67 6.81 9.78
N ASN A 55 13.69 6.31 9.03
CA ASN A 55 13.86 5.28 8.00
C ASN A 55 14.44 3.96 8.54
N ASN A 56 14.00 3.54 9.73
CA ASN A 56 14.41 2.27 10.33
C ASN A 56 13.34 1.20 10.05
N PRO A 57 13.56 0.27 9.10
CA PRO A 57 12.54 -0.71 8.74
C PRO A 57 12.20 -1.68 9.87
N ILE A 58 13.15 -2.04 10.72
CA ILE A 58 12.89 -2.95 11.85
C ILE A 58 11.88 -2.32 12.81
N LYS A 59 12.09 -1.06 13.16
CA LYS A 59 11.16 -0.32 14.04
C LYS A 59 9.81 -0.09 13.38
N ALA A 60 9.80 0.18 12.07
CA ALA A 60 8.56 0.36 11.32
C ALA A 60 7.72 -0.91 11.35
N TYR A 61 8.32 -2.09 11.11
CA TYR A 61 7.63 -3.38 11.21
C TYR A 61 7.07 -3.61 12.61
N ALA A 62 7.88 -3.39 13.63
CA ALA A 62 7.44 -3.62 15.01
C ALA A 62 6.24 -2.75 15.39
N LYS A 63 6.20 -1.53 14.87
CA LYS A 63 5.17 -0.55 15.24
C LYS A 63 3.89 -0.66 14.43
N TYR A 64 3.99 -0.91 13.13
CA TYR A 64 2.85 -0.75 12.21
C TYR A 64 2.46 -1.97 11.40
N TYR A 65 3.19 -3.08 11.47
CA TYR A 65 2.84 -4.25 10.65
C TYR A 65 1.43 -4.77 10.97
N ASN A 66 1.16 -5.03 12.26
CA ASN A 66 -0.13 -5.60 12.65
C ASN A 66 -1.29 -4.66 12.35
N LEU A 67 -1.14 -3.38 12.65
CA LEU A 67 -2.16 -2.38 12.34
C LEU A 67 -2.47 -2.36 10.84
N THR A 68 -1.44 -2.33 10.01
CA THR A 68 -1.60 -2.27 8.56
C THR A 68 -2.28 -3.53 8.03
N LYS A 69 -1.83 -4.71 8.50
CA LYS A 69 -2.44 -5.98 8.10
C LYS A 69 -3.93 -6.03 8.47
N GLU A 70 -4.26 -5.63 9.68
CA GLU A 70 -5.65 -5.60 10.14
C GLU A 70 -6.52 -4.67 9.29
N GLN A 71 -5.98 -3.51 8.90
CA GLN A 71 -6.70 -2.59 8.02
C GLN A 71 -6.94 -3.19 6.64
N LEU A 72 -5.89 -3.73 6.00
CA LEU A 72 -6.02 -4.34 4.68
C LEU A 72 -7.05 -5.47 4.70
N ASP A 73 -7.03 -6.29 5.74
CA ASP A 73 -7.98 -7.39 5.90
C ASP A 73 -9.41 -6.86 6.12
N SER A 74 -9.56 -5.80 6.92
CA SER A 74 -10.87 -5.17 7.15
C SER A 74 -11.45 -4.52 5.90
N TRP A 75 -10.59 -4.08 4.96
CA TRP A 75 -11.01 -3.52 3.67
C TRP A 75 -11.27 -4.59 2.62
N ASN A 76 -11.11 -5.87 2.99
CA ASN A 76 -11.26 -7.02 2.08
C ASN A 76 -10.29 -7.00 0.90
N LEU A 77 -9.11 -6.43 1.09
CA LEU A 77 -8.06 -6.47 0.07
C LEU A 77 -7.51 -7.90 -0.01
N LYS A 78 -7.39 -8.42 -1.23
CA LYS A 78 -6.75 -9.70 -1.51
C LYS A 78 -5.31 -9.45 -1.93
N TYR A 79 -4.37 -10.05 -1.21
CA TYR A 79 -2.95 -9.87 -1.47
C TYR A 79 -2.18 -11.09 -0.98
N HIS A 80 -0.95 -11.26 -1.49
CA HIS A 80 -0.11 -12.40 -1.11
C HIS A 80 0.83 -12.03 0.03
N ASP A 81 1.50 -10.89 -0.05
CA ASP A 81 2.46 -10.47 0.96
C ASP A 81 2.37 -8.97 1.22
N LEU A 82 2.62 -8.61 2.49
CA LEU A 82 2.71 -7.23 2.95
C LEU A 82 4.14 -6.96 3.40
N PHE A 83 4.73 -5.93 2.82
CA PHE A 83 6.07 -5.45 3.17
C PHE A 83 6.00 -4.03 3.72
N LEU A 84 6.68 -3.81 4.83
CA LEU A 84 7.00 -2.47 5.31
C LEU A 84 8.46 -2.17 4.94
N GLY A 85 8.93 -0.99 5.27
CA GLY A 85 10.32 -0.64 5.01
C GLY A 85 10.57 0.08 3.70
N LYS A 86 9.51 0.48 2.98
CA LYS A 86 9.66 1.37 1.84
C LYS A 86 10.27 2.69 2.34
N PRO A 87 11.40 3.14 1.81
CA PRO A 87 11.99 4.40 2.27
C PRO A 87 11.02 5.57 2.14
N GLY A 88 11.00 6.46 3.12
CA GLY A 88 10.30 7.72 3.02
C GLY A 88 11.11 8.65 2.11
N ALA A 89 10.63 8.88 0.90
CA ALA A 89 11.29 9.71 -0.09
C ALA A 89 10.26 10.54 -0.86
N ASP A 90 10.70 11.68 -1.40
CA ASP A 90 9.82 12.53 -2.19
C ASP A 90 9.63 12.01 -3.61
N ILE A 91 10.65 11.36 -4.17
CA ILE A 91 10.64 10.86 -5.55
C ILE A 91 11.26 9.46 -5.57
N PHE A 92 10.57 8.53 -6.24
CA PHE A 92 11.09 7.19 -6.51
C PHE A 92 11.40 7.09 -8.00
N VAL A 93 12.66 6.81 -8.32
CA VAL A 93 13.12 6.67 -9.71
C VAL A 93 13.49 5.22 -9.94
N ASP A 94 12.75 4.53 -10.79
CA ASP A 94 13.05 3.16 -11.21
C ASP A 94 12.45 2.91 -12.61
N ASP A 95 12.68 1.72 -13.16
CA ASP A 95 12.27 1.37 -14.51
C ASP A 95 10.86 0.75 -14.58
N LYS A 96 10.22 0.50 -13.44
CA LYS A 96 8.95 -0.26 -13.37
C LYS A 96 7.82 0.51 -12.70
N GLY A 97 8.13 1.59 -12.03
CA GLY A 97 7.16 2.36 -11.25
C GLY A 97 6.14 3.09 -12.12
N CYS A 98 4.98 3.28 -11.55
CA CYS A 98 3.87 4.00 -12.18
C CYS A 98 3.16 4.80 -11.10
N LEU A 99 2.74 6.02 -11.40
CA LEU A 99 1.91 6.79 -10.48
C LEU A 99 0.54 6.13 -10.33
N ASP A 100 -0.01 6.17 -9.12
CA ASP A 100 -1.30 5.56 -8.81
C ASP A 100 -2.42 6.04 -9.72
N LYS A 101 -2.53 7.36 -9.92
CA LYS A 101 -3.57 7.93 -10.78
C LYS A 101 -3.46 7.49 -12.23
N ASP A 102 -2.24 7.29 -12.72
CA ASP A 102 -2.03 6.82 -14.09
C ASP A 102 -2.35 5.34 -14.21
N PHE A 103 -2.01 4.56 -13.19
CA PHE A 103 -2.30 3.13 -13.19
C PHE A 103 -3.80 2.85 -13.16
N PHE A 104 -4.53 3.53 -12.27
CA PHE A 104 -5.95 3.25 -12.10
C PHE A 104 -6.84 3.95 -13.12
N SER A 105 -6.39 4.99 -13.80
CA SER A 105 -7.14 5.69 -14.83
C SER A 105 -6.91 5.02 -16.20
N PRO A 106 -7.94 4.78 -17.03
CA PRO A 106 -9.37 5.02 -16.77
C PRO A 106 -10.10 3.82 -16.16
N LYS A 107 -9.41 2.90 -15.53
CA LYS A 107 -9.97 1.62 -15.06
C LYS A 107 -10.99 1.78 -13.93
N VAL A 108 -10.76 2.77 -13.11
CA VAL A 108 -11.65 3.08 -11.98
C VAL A 108 -11.87 4.57 -11.85
#